data_d60ee7f69d2b862da8030efc878aecf2
#
_entry.id   d60ee7f69d2b862da8030efc878aecf2
#
_cell.length_a   1.000
_cell.length_b   1.000
_cell.length_c   1.000
_cell.angle_alpha   90.00
_cell.angle_beta   90.00
_cell.angle_gamma   90.00
#
_symmetry.space_group_name_H-M   'P 1'
#
loop_
_entity.id
_entity.type
_entity.pdbx_description
1 polymer ?
#
loop_
_entity_poly.entity_id
_entity_poly.type
_entity_poly.pdbx_seq_one_letter_code
_entity_poly.pdbx_strand_id
1 'polypeptide(L)'
;MNEYKDERDILEKDIKALEGKSATYSGVRFVMFLAALAGLIIGIYDNRVTVLILGITAAVAFVAMVFIHGKLSEELEYKKAKSEVLRRYIERFGDGWKKFEDNGAQYLGDDDLVARDMDLLGQSSLYQFICVAGTEEGKRALAESIRDPKYDIADIEKRQEAIKELTSKREFSMDFETLGVKTGMGKKKKYTADEFVAYCNGDDHIPAVFNILRFLLPAITLAAFILGIMGEINIGWTLVSFFVVLLFSWLFGGVAGQAVMPMISFGYVIEDYIRMFE
;
A
#
# COMPACT_ATOMS: atom_id res chain seq x y z
N MET A 1 -22.53 2.84 21.19
CA MET A 1 -21.46 1.87 21.55
C MET A 1 -21.78 0.45 21.10
N ASN A 2 -22.95 -0.11 21.47
CA ASN A 2 -23.30 -1.49 21.08
C ASN A 2 -23.40 -1.65 19.57
N GLU A 3 -24.01 -0.70 18.86
CA GLU A 3 -24.10 -0.70 17.39
C GLU A 3 -22.74 -0.84 16.70
N TYR A 4 -21.73 -0.07 17.14
CA TYR A 4 -20.37 -0.18 16.59
C TYR A 4 -19.71 -1.54 16.88
N LYS A 5 -20.00 -2.14 18.04
CA LYS A 5 -19.49 -3.47 18.38
C LYS A 5 -20.13 -4.54 17.50
N ASP A 6 -21.45 -4.50 17.34
CA ASP A 6 -22.18 -5.47 16.53
C ASP A 6 -21.75 -5.39 15.04
N GLU A 7 -21.59 -4.16 14.50
CA GLU A 7 -21.08 -3.94 13.15
C GLU A 7 -19.65 -4.48 12.98
N ARG A 8 -18.77 -4.23 13.96
CA ARG A 8 -17.41 -4.75 13.95
C ARG A 8 -17.36 -6.27 14.02
N ASP A 9 -18.17 -6.91 14.86
CA ASP A 9 -18.20 -8.36 15.01
C ASP A 9 -18.67 -9.07 13.74
N ILE A 10 -19.63 -8.49 13.01
CA ILE A 10 -20.05 -8.96 11.69
C ILE A 10 -18.88 -8.83 10.70
N LEU A 11 -18.25 -7.67 10.66
CA LEU A 11 -17.14 -7.38 9.77
C LEU A 11 -15.92 -8.29 10.01
N GLU A 12 -15.61 -8.62 11.26
CA GLU A 12 -14.51 -9.53 11.61
C GLU A 12 -14.78 -10.98 11.14
N LYS A 13 -16.04 -11.42 11.12
CA LYS A 13 -16.41 -12.72 10.52
C LYS A 13 -16.17 -12.72 9.01
N ASP A 14 -16.57 -11.63 8.35
CA ASP A 14 -16.33 -11.46 6.91
C ASP A 14 -14.83 -11.43 6.59
N ILE A 15 -14.04 -10.70 7.37
CA ILE A 15 -12.58 -10.63 7.22
C ILE A 15 -11.96 -12.02 7.30
N LYS A 16 -12.31 -12.82 8.30
CA LYS A 16 -11.82 -14.20 8.44
C LYS A 16 -12.20 -15.07 7.25
N ALA A 17 -13.43 -14.94 6.74
CA ALA A 17 -13.88 -15.69 5.57
C ALA A 17 -13.09 -15.28 4.30
N LEU A 18 -12.84 -13.98 4.11
CA LEU A 18 -12.05 -13.47 3.00
C LEU A 18 -10.56 -13.84 3.11
N GLU A 19 -9.98 -13.85 4.31
CA GLU A 19 -8.61 -14.32 4.56
C GLU A 19 -8.45 -15.79 4.17
N GLY A 20 -9.41 -16.65 4.52
CA GLY A 20 -9.43 -18.04 4.11
C GLY A 20 -9.48 -18.21 2.58
N LYS A 21 -10.34 -17.43 1.90
CA LYS A 21 -10.39 -17.40 0.42
C LYS A 21 -9.09 -16.90 -0.19
N SER A 22 -8.50 -15.82 0.36
CA SER A 22 -7.24 -15.25 -0.11
C SER A 22 -6.09 -16.24 -0.01
N ALA A 23 -5.99 -16.98 1.11
CA ALA A 23 -4.99 -18.03 1.29
C ALA A 23 -5.16 -19.15 0.26
N THR A 24 -6.40 -19.59 0.01
CA THR A 24 -6.71 -20.61 -1.00
C THR A 24 -6.32 -20.14 -2.40
N TYR A 25 -6.67 -18.91 -2.78
CA TYR A 25 -6.33 -18.35 -4.09
C TYR A 25 -4.82 -18.18 -4.27
N SER A 26 -4.10 -17.84 -3.20
CA SER A 26 -2.63 -17.79 -3.23
C SER A 26 -2.02 -19.17 -3.49
N GLY A 27 -2.54 -20.23 -2.86
CA GLY A 27 -2.11 -21.60 -3.10
C GLY A 27 -2.41 -22.07 -4.53
N VAL A 28 -3.64 -21.84 -5.02
CA VAL A 28 -4.03 -22.18 -6.40
C VAL A 28 -3.15 -21.45 -7.41
N ARG A 29 -2.90 -20.16 -7.21
CA ARG A 29 -2.02 -19.36 -8.07
C ARG A 29 -0.60 -19.94 -8.14
N PHE A 30 -0.07 -20.37 -7.00
CA PHE A 30 1.26 -20.99 -6.96
C PHE A 30 1.33 -22.31 -7.75
N VAL A 31 0.32 -23.17 -7.59
CA VAL A 31 0.21 -24.41 -8.36
C VAL A 31 0.07 -24.15 -9.87
N MET A 32 -0.77 -23.18 -10.25
CA MET A 32 -0.94 -22.78 -11.66
C MET A 32 0.35 -22.23 -12.26
N PHE A 33 1.12 -21.45 -11.50
CA PHE A 33 2.43 -20.96 -11.93
C PHE A 33 3.41 -22.12 -12.21
N LEU A 34 3.49 -23.09 -11.29
CA LEU A 34 4.35 -24.25 -11.49
C LEU A 34 3.90 -25.11 -12.67
N ALA A 35 2.59 -25.31 -12.86
CA ALA A 35 2.04 -26.05 -13.99
C ALA A 35 2.31 -25.35 -15.33
N ALA A 36 2.16 -24.01 -15.38
CA ALA A 36 2.50 -23.22 -16.55
C ALA A 36 3.99 -23.34 -16.90
N LEU A 37 4.85 -23.16 -15.90
CA LEU A 37 6.30 -23.26 -16.07
C LEU A 37 6.73 -24.64 -16.57
N ALA A 38 6.24 -25.71 -15.92
CA ALA A 38 6.53 -27.09 -16.31
C ALA A 38 6.01 -27.40 -17.73
N GLY A 39 4.77 -26.99 -18.05
CA GLY A 39 4.17 -27.18 -19.37
C GLY A 39 4.95 -26.46 -20.48
N LEU A 40 5.42 -25.25 -20.23
CA LEU A 40 6.25 -24.51 -21.18
C LEU A 40 7.62 -25.19 -21.39
N ILE A 41 8.31 -25.57 -20.29
CA ILE A 41 9.63 -26.19 -20.38
C ILE A 41 9.54 -27.56 -21.09
N ILE A 42 8.62 -28.44 -20.69
CA ILE A 42 8.47 -29.78 -21.27
C ILE A 42 7.97 -29.66 -22.72
N GLY A 43 7.02 -28.76 -23.00
CA GLY A 43 6.49 -28.54 -24.34
C GLY A 43 7.56 -28.11 -25.34
N ILE A 44 8.48 -27.25 -24.94
CA ILE A 44 9.61 -26.81 -25.75
C ILE A 44 10.66 -27.91 -25.87
N TYR A 45 11.04 -28.54 -24.77
CA TYR A 45 12.12 -29.55 -24.73
C TYR A 45 11.76 -30.81 -25.56
N ASP A 46 10.56 -31.36 -25.34
CA ASP A 46 10.08 -32.56 -26.03
C ASP A 46 9.45 -32.27 -27.40
N ASN A 47 9.42 -31.00 -27.85
CA ASN A 47 8.77 -30.55 -29.08
C ASN A 47 7.30 -31.00 -29.19
N ARG A 48 6.58 -31.05 -28.03
CA ARG A 48 5.18 -31.49 -27.94
C ARG A 48 4.24 -30.29 -27.93
N VAL A 49 3.68 -29.97 -29.07
CA VAL A 49 2.75 -28.82 -29.25
C VAL A 49 1.57 -28.88 -28.30
N THR A 50 1.01 -30.06 -27.99
CA THR A 50 -0.10 -30.22 -27.05
C THR A 50 0.27 -29.79 -25.63
N VAL A 51 1.48 -30.15 -25.16
CA VAL A 51 1.98 -29.78 -23.82
C VAL A 51 2.28 -28.28 -23.75
N LEU A 52 2.80 -27.70 -24.83
CA LEU A 52 3.04 -26.28 -24.97
C LEU A 52 1.73 -25.49 -24.87
N ILE A 53 0.68 -25.91 -25.59
CA ILE A 53 -0.65 -25.28 -25.51
C ILE A 53 -1.19 -25.35 -24.09
N LEU A 54 -1.09 -26.49 -23.40
CA LEU A 54 -1.50 -26.60 -22.01
C LEU A 54 -0.73 -25.67 -21.07
N GLY A 55 0.58 -25.51 -21.27
CA GLY A 55 1.41 -24.57 -20.54
C GLY A 55 0.99 -23.11 -20.74
N ILE A 56 0.70 -22.72 -21.99
CA ILE A 56 0.19 -21.39 -22.31
C ILE A 56 -1.18 -21.16 -21.68
N THR A 57 -2.09 -22.15 -21.75
CA THR A 57 -3.42 -22.04 -21.15
C THR A 57 -3.32 -21.87 -19.64
N ALA A 58 -2.43 -22.61 -18.97
CA ALA A 58 -2.17 -22.46 -17.54
C ALA A 58 -1.59 -21.07 -17.19
N ALA A 59 -0.72 -20.52 -18.07
CA ALA A 59 -0.18 -19.17 -17.88
C ALA A 59 -1.27 -18.08 -18.00
N VAL A 60 -2.17 -18.20 -18.97
CA VAL A 60 -3.32 -17.28 -19.11
C VAL A 60 -4.25 -17.37 -17.89
N ALA A 61 -4.55 -18.58 -17.44
CA ALA A 61 -5.36 -18.80 -16.25
C ALA A 61 -4.67 -18.26 -14.98
N PHE A 62 -3.35 -18.37 -14.86
CA PHE A 62 -2.57 -17.76 -13.79
C PHE A 62 -2.72 -16.24 -13.79
N VAL A 63 -2.60 -15.59 -14.94
CA VAL A 63 -2.78 -14.13 -15.05
C VAL A 63 -4.19 -13.71 -14.64
N ALA A 64 -5.22 -14.42 -15.11
CA ALA A 64 -6.60 -14.15 -14.70
C ALA A 64 -6.77 -14.29 -13.17
N MET A 65 -6.17 -15.30 -12.55
CA MET A 65 -6.21 -15.52 -11.11
C MET A 65 -5.49 -14.42 -10.33
N VAL A 66 -4.41 -13.84 -10.87
CA VAL A 66 -3.72 -12.67 -10.27
C VAL A 66 -4.67 -11.47 -10.16
N PHE A 67 -5.44 -11.17 -11.21
CA PHE A 67 -6.42 -10.08 -11.19
C PHE A 67 -7.56 -10.33 -10.19
N ILE A 68 -8.09 -11.56 -10.15
CA ILE A 68 -9.17 -11.93 -9.22
C ILE A 68 -8.67 -11.80 -7.77
N HIS A 69 -7.47 -12.32 -7.48
CA HIS A 69 -6.87 -12.23 -6.16
C HIS A 69 -6.56 -10.78 -5.77
N GLY A 70 -6.17 -9.93 -6.73
CA GLY A 70 -5.94 -8.50 -6.49
C GLY A 70 -7.20 -7.79 -5.98
N LYS A 71 -8.35 -8.00 -6.63
CA LYS A 71 -9.64 -7.44 -6.18
C LYS A 71 -10.05 -7.95 -4.79
N LEU A 72 -9.85 -9.24 -4.53
CA LEU A 72 -10.14 -9.83 -3.21
C LEU A 72 -9.26 -9.23 -2.11
N SER A 73 -7.97 -9.01 -2.40
CA SER A 73 -7.03 -8.38 -1.47
C SER A 73 -7.43 -6.94 -1.16
N GLU A 74 -7.88 -6.20 -2.17
CA GLU A 74 -8.34 -4.83 -2.01
C GLU A 74 -9.59 -4.73 -1.12
N GLU A 75 -10.57 -5.63 -1.33
CA GLU A 75 -11.76 -5.72 -0.48
C GLU A 75 -11.39 -6.08 0.96
N LEU A 76 -10.46 -7.01 1.13
CA LEU A 76 -9.97 -7.42 2.45
C LEU A 76 -9.28 -6.25 3.18
N GLU A 77 -8.43 -5.49 2.50
CA GLU A 77 -7.77 -4.31 3.05
C GLU A 77 -8.77 -3.24 3.47
N TYR A 78 -9.78 -2.96 2.64
CA TYR A 78 -10.85 -2.02 2.98
C TYR A 78 -11.62 -2.46 4.24
N LYS A 79 -12.04 -3.74 4.31
CA LYS A 79 -12.75 -4.25 5.49
C LYS A 79 -11.89 -4.23 6.76
N LYS A 80 -10.59 -4.49 6.66
CA LYS A 80 -9.65 -4.35 7.77
C LYS A 80 -9.52 -2.90 8.25
N ALA A 81 -9.43 -1.97 7.31
CA ALA A 81 -9.40 -0.55 7.63
C ALA A 81 -10.70 -0.10 8.32
N LYS A 82 -11.87 -0.55 7.83
CA LYS A 82 -13.16 -0.25 8.45
C LYS A 82 -13.27 -0.85 9.86
N SER A 83 -12.78 -2.07 10.07
CA SER A 83 -12.72 -2.67 11.42
C SER A 83 -11.84 -1.86 12.38
N GLU A 84 -10.72 -1.32 11.89
CA GLU A 84 -9.84 -0.44 12.68
C GLU A 84 -10.51 0.88 13.02
N VAL A 85 -11.25 1.50 12.08
CA VAL A 85 -12.05 2.71 12.34
C VAL A 85 -13.07 2.43 13.43
N LEU A 86 -13.86 1.36 13.31
CA LEU A 86 -14.85 0.97 14.33
C LEU A 86 -14.19 0.70 15.68
N ARG A 87 -13.00 0.07 15.71
CA ARG A 87 -12.23 -0.12 16.95
C ARG A 87 -11.90 1.21 17.61
N ARG A 88 -11.42 2.19 16.83
CA ARG A 88 -11.09 3.54 17.34
C ARG A 88 -12.32 4.25 17.90
N TYR A 89 -13.47 4.13 17.25
CA TYR A 89 -14.73 4.67 17.78
C TYR A 89 -15.11 4.01 19.11
N ILE A 90 -15.04 2.67 19.20
CA ILE A 90 -15.34 1.94 20.44
C ILE A 90 -14.41 2.37 21.60
N GLU A 91 -13.12 2.50 21.32
CA GLU A 91 -12.11 2.87 22.31
C GLU A 91 -12.26 4.31 22.81
N ARG A 92 -12.83 5.23 21.99
CA ARG A 92 -13.15 6.60 22.42
C ARG A 92 -14.29 6.67 23.44
N PHE A 93 -15.16 5.66 23.56
CA PHE A 93 -16.16 5.56 24.62
C PHE A 93 -15.59 5.20 25.99
N GLY A 94 -14.32 4.81 26.05
CA GLY A 94 -13.58 4.49 27.27
C GLY A 94 -12.22 5.16 27.27
N ASP A 95 -11.26 4.59 27.96
CA ASP A 95 -9.89 5.12 28.07
C ASP A 95 -8.92 4.53 27.03
N GLY A 96 -9.40 3.71 26.09
CA GLY A 96 -8.57 3.04 25.08
C GLY A 96 -7.87 3.99 24.13
N TRP A 97 -8.49 5.14 23.83
CA TRP A 97 -7.95 6.16 22.95
C TRP A 97 -6.61 6.74 23.44
N LYS A 98 -6.33 6.73 24.74
CA LYS A 98 -5.04 7.17 25.31
C LYS A 98 -3.85 6.33 24.87
N LYS A 99 -4.11 5.17 24.22
CA LYS A 99 -3.10 4.26 23.67
C LYS A 99 -2.90 4.43 22.17
N PHE A 100 -3.61 5.35 21.51
CA PHE A 100 -3.40 5.63 20.11
C PHE A 100 -2.00 6.17 19.87
N GLU A 101 -1.32 5.64 18.86
CA GLU A 101 0.06 6.00 18.55
C GLU A 101 0.21 7.47 18.13
N ASP A 102 -0.80 7.96 17.41
CA ASP A 102 -0.81 9.33 16.88
C ASP A 102 -1.35 10.30 17.93
N ASN A 103 -0.45 10.88 18.68
CA ASN A 103 -0.77 11.82 19.76
C ASN A 103 -0.44 13.28 19.44
N GLY A 104 0.11 13.57 18.24
CA GLY A 104 0.45 14.93 17.80
C GLY A 104 1.68 15.55 18.46
N ALA A 105 2.45 14.79 19.24
CA ALA A 105 3.65 15.32 19.91
C ALA A 105 4.70 15.87 18.95
N GLN A 106 4.75 15.32 17.70
CA GLN A 106 5.65 15.78 16.64
C GLN A 106 5.34 17.20 16.14
N TYR A 107 4.18 17.73 16.44
CA TYR A 107 3.75 19.08 16.06
C TYR A 107 3.94 20.12 17.17
N LEU A 108 4.44 19.71 18.37
CA LEU A 108 4.79 20.63 19.46
C LEU A 108 6.11 21.29 19.20
N GLY A 109 6.15 22.61 19.23
CA GLY A 109 7.37 23.40 19.30
C GLY A 109 7.94 23.46 20.73
N ASP A 110 9.21 23.87 20.85
CA ASP A 110 9.85 24.03 22.17
C ASP A 110 9.18 25.10 23.00
N ASP A 111 8.64 26.15 22.37
CA ASP A 111 8.03 27.32 23.00
C ASP A 111 6.50 27.21 23.16
N ASP A 112 5.89 26.08 22.81
CA ASP A 112 4.43 25.89 22.87
C ASP A 112 3.95 25.56 24.29
N LEU A 113 4.20 26.46 25.25
CA LEU A 113 3.85 26.26 26.66
C LEU A 113 2.34 26.10 26.88
N VAL A 114 1.52 26.91 26.19
CA VAL A 114 0.08 26.86 26.30
C VAL A 114 -0.48 25.53 25.80
N ALA A 115 0.01 25.03 24.67
CA ALA A 115 -0.43 23.75 24.11
C ALA A 115 -0.09 22.57 25.03
N ARG A 116 1.02 22.66 25.78
CA ARG A 116 1.44 21.66 26.77
C ARG A 116 0.62 21.75 28.05
N ASP A 117 0.45 22.96 28.60
CA ASP A 117 -0.28 23.18 29.85
C ASP A 117 -1.78 22.85 29.75
N MET A 118 -2.34 22.98 28.54
CA MET A 118 -3.74 22.67 28.25
C MET A 118 -3.97 21.26 27.69
N ASP A 119 -2.94 20.42 27.63
CA ASP A 119 -3.02 19.07 27.06
C ASP A 119 -3.62 19.04 25.63
N LEU A 120 -3.28 20.05 24.79
CA LEU A 120 -3.82 20.15 23.44
C LEU A 120 -3.20 19.14 22.51
N LEU A 121 -1.89 18.87 22.63
CA LEU A 121 -1.07 17.95 21.83
C LEU A 121 -0.23 17.10 22.77
N GLY A 122 0.08 15.88 22.36
CA GLY A 122 0.86 14.92 23.15
C GLY A 122 0.02 13.79 23.75
N GLN A 123 0.59 13.10 24.69
CA GLN A 123 -0.06 11.93 25.33
C GLN A 123 -1.29 12.35 26.13
N SER A 124 -2.41 11.65 25.93
CA SER A 124 -3.71 11.89 26.57
C SER A 124 -4.31 13.28 26.26
N SER A 125 -3.94 13.85 25.11
CA SER A 125 -4.33 15.20 24.67
C SER A 125 -5.66 15.24 23.93
N LEU A 126 -6.16 16.46 23.73
CA LEU A 126 -7.34 16.73 22.90
C LEU A 126 -7.10 16.22 21.47
N TYR A 127 -5.93 16.48 20.87
CA TYR A 127 -5.56 15.98 19.54
C TYR A 127 -5.69 14.46 19.47
N GLN A 128 -5.07 13.73 20.38
CA GLN A 128 -5.10 12.26 20.39
C GLN A 128 -6.53 11.71 20.46
N PHE A 129 -7.41 12.41 21.19
CA PHE A 129 -8.81 12.01 21.31
C PHE A 129 -9.61 12.24 20.04
N ILE A 130 -9.44 13.40 19.36
CA ILE A 130 -10.31 13.78 18.23
C ILE A 130 -9.71 13.44 16.86
N CYS A 131 -8.40 13.16 16.75
CA CYS A 131 -7.75 12.94 15.46
C CYS A 131 -8.29 11.69 14.77
N VAL A 132 -8.91 11.91 13.60
CA VAL A 132 -9.38 10.88 12.67
C VAL A 132 -8.67 11.00 11.32
N ALA A 133 -7.76 11.96 11.18
CA ALA A 133 -7.07 12.21 9.92
C ALA A 133 -6.20 11.01 9.51
N GLY A 134 -6.39 10.53 8.30
CA GLY A 134 -5.60 9.45 7.71
C GLY A 134 -4.36 9.93 6.95
N THR A 135 -4.26 11.25 6.67
CA THR A 135 -3.17 11.85 5.91
C THR A 135 -2.29 12.72 6.79
N GLU A 136 -1.01 12.83 6.47
CA GLU A 136 -0.07 13.61 7.27
C GLU A 136 -0.40 15.12 7.24
N GLU A 137 -0.84 15.61 6.07
CA GLU A 137 -1.30 16.98 5.89
C GLU A 137 -2.55 17.29 6.73
N GLY A 138 -3.51 16.36 6.76
CA GLY A 138 -4.71 16.47 7.58
C GLY A 138 -4.40 16.46 9.08
N LYS A 139 -3.45 15.64 9.51
CA LYS A 139 -2.99 15.59 10.90
C LYS A 139 -2.31 16.89 11.31
N ARG A 140 -1.42 17.41 10.47
CA ARG A 140 -0.75 18.69 10.69
C ARG A 140 -1.75 19.84 10.73
N ALA A 141 -2.69 19.91 9.79
CA ALA A 141 -3.72 20.94 9.76
C ALA A 141 -4.61 20.91 11.01
N LEU A 142 -4.96 19.72 11.53
CA LEU A 142 -5.67 19.57 12.78
C LEU A 142 -4.82 20.08 13.96
N ALA A 143 -3.56 19.68 14.06
CA ALA A 143 -2.66 20.12 15.11
C ALA A 143 -2.50 21.65 15.13
N GLU A 144 -2.27 22.26 13.96
CA GLU A 144 -2.19 23.73 13.81
C GLU A 144 -3.48 24.44 14.21
N SER A 145 -4.63 23.89 13.83
CA SER A 145 -5.92 24.48 14.17
C SER A 145 -6.28 24.42 15.65
N ILE A 146 -5.72 23.43 16.38
CA ILE A 146 -5.88 23.31 17.84
C ILE A 146 -4.89 24.22 18.56
N ARG A 147 -3.65 24.27 18.07
CA ARG A 147 -2.55 25.03 18.70
C ARG A 147 -2.72 26.55 18.52
N ASP A 148 -3.12 26.98 17.31
CA ASP A 148 -3.29 28.39 16.96
C ASP A 148 -4.66 28.63 16.32
N PRO A 149 -5.73 28.63 17.13
CA PRO A 149 -7.09 28.80 16.63
C PRO A 149 -7.30 30.19 16.09
N LYS A 150 -7.80 30.28 14.86
CA LYS A 150 -8.24 31.55 14.27
C LYS A 150 -9.60 31.95 14.86
N TYR A 151 -9.70 33.17 15.38
CA TYR A 151 -10.89 33.67 16.03
C TYR A 151 -11.77 34.52 15.11
N ASP A 152 -11.74 34.31 13.78
CA ASP A 152 -12.69 34.93 12.87
C ASP A 152 -14.06 34.27 12.99
N ILE A 153 -15.08 35.08 13.34
CA ILE A 153 -16.45 34.60 13.58
C ILE A 153 -17.02 33.94 12.31
N ALA A 154 -16.78 34.50 11.14
CA ALA A 154 -17.28 33.95 9.88
C ALA A 154 -16.67 32.60 9.55
N ASP A 155 -15.39 32.37 9.86
CA ASP A 155 -14.72 31.10 9.68
C ASP A 155 -15.21 30.05 10.70
N ILE A 156 -15.49 30.48 11.94
CA ILE A 156 -16.06 29.59 12.97
C ILE A 156 -17.47 29.15 12.54
N GLU A 157 -18.33 30.05 12.08
CA GLU A 157 -19.69 29.73 11.64
C GLU A 157 -19.67 28.75 10.47
N LYS A 158 -18.83 29.00 9.44
CA LYS A 158 -18.66 28.08 8.30
C LYS A 158 -18.18 26.66 8.76
N ARG A 159 -17.25 26.60 9.71
CA ARG A 159 -16.76 25.32 10.25
C ARG A 159 -17.86 24.60 11.00
N GLN A 160 -18.66 25.31 11.81
CA GLN A 160 -19.79 24.72 12.53
C GLN A 160 -20.87 24.19 11.57
N GLU A 161 -21.15 24.90 10.47
CA GLU A 161 -22.06 24.46 9.44
C GLU A 161 -21.58 23.19 8.75
N ALA A 162 -20.29 23.13 8.37
CA ALA A 162 -19.68 21.94 7.80
C ALA A 162 -19.71 20.73 8.76
N ILE A 163 -19.42 20.93 10.05
CA ILE A 163 -19.51 19.89 11.07
C ILE A 163 -20.95 19.36 11.18
N LYS A 164 -21.94 20.26 11.19
CA LYS A 164 -23.35 19.89 11.25
C LYS A 164 -23.78 19.07 10.04
N GLU A 165 -23.32 19.44 8.85
CA GLU A 165 -23.57 18.69 7.62
C GLU A 165 -22.95 17.29 7.70
N LEU A 166 -21.65 17.19 8.01
CA LEU A 166 -20.93 15.91 8.09
C LEU A 166 -21.49 14.99 9.19
N THR A 167 -21.94 15.54 10.31
CA THR A 167 -22.56 14.77 11.40
C THR A 167 -23.82 14.03 10.93
N SER A 168 -24.57 14.61 9.99
CA SER A 168 -25.76 13.97 9.40
C SER A 168 -25.41 12.88 8.38
N LYS A 169 -24.18 12.87 7.84
CA LYS A 169 -23.71 11.96 6.79
C LYS A 169 -22.73 10.93 7.36
N ARG A 170 -23.18 10.14 8.35
CA ARG A 170 -22.34 9.18 9.08
C ARG A 170 -21.63 8.21 8.16
N GLU A 171 -22.32 7.61 7.18
CA GLU A 171 -21.73 6.64 6.24
C GLU A 171 -20.59 7.26 5.44
N PHE A 172 -20.82 8.42 4.86
CA PHE A 172 -19.79 9.16 4.14
C PHE A 172 -18.56 9.45 5.01
N SER A 173 -18.77 9.97 6.22
CA SER A 173 -17.68 10.30 7.13
C SER A 173 -16.88 9.05 7.54
N MET A 174 -17.57 7.94 7.78
CA MET A 174 -16.92 6.67 8.13
C MET A 174 -16.16 6.06 6.96
N ASP A 175 -16.71 6.11 5.75
CA ASP A 175 -16.04 5.62 4.55
C ASP A 175 -14.82 6.46 4.21
N PHE A 176 -14.92 7.78 4.33
CA PHE A 176 -13.80 8.70 4.15
C PHE A 176 -12.66 8.42 5.15
N GLU A 177 -12.98 8.24 6.44
CA GLU A 177 -12.01 7.84 7.46
C GLU A 177 -11.40 6.46 7.15
N THR A 178 -12.23 5.51 6.68
CA THR A 178 -11.78 4.15 6.30
C THR A 178 -10.76 4.19 5.17
N LEU A 179 -10.99 5.00 4.15
CA LEU A 179 -10.04 5.19 3.05
C LEU A 179 -8.73 5.81 3.57
N GLY A 180 -8.81 6.81 4.44
CA GLY A 180 -7.66 7.40 5.09
C GLY A 180 -6.85 6.41 5.92
N VAL A 181 -7.53 5.55 6.69
CA VAL A 181 -6.88 4.48 7.47
C VAL A 181 -6.28 3.41 6.56
N LYS A 182 -6.99 2.99 5.49
CA LYS A 182 -6.50 2.05 4.49
C LYS A 182 -5.17 2.53 3.90
N THR A 183 -5.12 3.81 3.54
CA THR A 183 -3.87 4.46 3.08
C THR A 183 -2.76 4.36 4.12
N GLY A 184 -3.10 4.38 5.43
CA GLY A 184 -2.19 4.24 6.59
C GLY A 184 -1.69 2.85 6.87
N MET A 185 -2.44 1.80 6.54
CA MET A 185 -2.15 0.41 6.92
C MET A 185 -1.09 -0.28 6.05
N GLY A 186 -0.69 0.29 4.93
CA GLY A 186 0.34 -0.29 4.06
C GLY A 186 1.69 -0.40 4.77
N LYS A 187 2.34 -1.57 4.70
CA LYS A 187 3.68 -1.84 5.28
C LYS A 187 4.83 -1.06 4.62
N LYS A 188 4.55 -0.24 3.63
CA LYS A 188 5.58 0.51 2.89
C LYS A 188 5.79 1.87 3.55
N LYS A 189 7.06 2.29 3.65
CA LYS A 189 7.41 3.64 4.06
C LYS A 189 6.62 4.62 3.19
N LYS A 190 5.77 5.44 3.80
CA LYS A 190 5.05 6.48 3.10
C LYS A 190 5.99 7.65 2.92
N TYR A 191 6.01 8.18 1.72
CA TYR A 191 6.68 9.42 1.42
C TYR A 191 5.65 10.55 1.56
N THR A 192 6.01 11.58 2.31
CA THR A 192 5.25 12.82 2.36
C THR A 192 5.39 13.56 1.03
N ALA A 193 4.49 14.50 0.75
CA ALA A 193 4.59 15.34 -0.44
C ALA A 193 5.94 16.07 -0.49
N ASP A 194 6.44 16.54 0.65
CA ASP A 194 7.72 17.22 0.76
C ASP A 194 8.90 16.28 0.47
N GLU A 195 8.87 15.05 0.98
CA GLU A 195 9.90 14.03 0.67
C GLU A 195 9.88 13.64 -0.82
N PHE A 196 8.69 13.59 -1.45
CA PHE A 196 8.59 13.31 -2.87
C PHE A 196 9.12 14.48 -3.72
N VAL A 197 8.80 15.71 -3.36
CA VAL A 197 9.36 16.91 -4.02
C VAL A 197 10.88 16.97 -3.85
N ALA A 198 11.39 16.66 -2.65
CA ALA A 198 12.83 16.56 -2.41
C ALA A 198 13.48 15.46 -3.26
N TYR A 199 12.82 14.31 -3.41
CA TYR A 199 13.27 13.23 -4.31
C TYR A 199 13.28 13.69 -5.78
N CYS A 200 12.23 14.37 -6.25
CA CYS A 200 12.17 14.89 -7.63
C CYS A 200 13.24 15.95 -7.92
N ASN A 201 13.65 16.71 -6.90
CA ASN A 201 14.69 17.74 -7.02
C ASN A 201 16.09 17.21 -6.72
N GLY A 202 16.21 15.96 -6.25
CA GLY A 202 17.49 15.32 -5.96
C GLY A 202 18.20 14.89 -7.26
N ASP A 203 19.50 15.17 -7.34
CA ASP A 203 20.38 14.62 -8.40
C ASP A 203 20.79 13.18 -8.05
N ASP A 204 19.82 12.25 -8.03
CA ASP A 204 20.12 10.83 -7.86
C ASP A 204 20.76 10.29 -9.14
N HIS A 205 22.07 10.44 -9.22
CA HIS A 205 22.87 9.89 -10.32
C HIS A 205 22.96 8.37 -10.18
N ILE A 206 22.05 7.68 -10.83
CA ILE A 206 22.23 6.24 -11.09
C ILE A 206 23.49 6.14 -11.96
N PRO A 207 24.56 5.47 -11.52
CA PRO A 207 25.79 5.36 -12.29
C PRO A 207 25.49 4.89 -13.73
N ALA A 208 26.09 5.50 -14.73
CA ALA A 208 25.84 5.20 -16.16
C ALA A 208 25.99 3.70 -16.49
N VAL A 209 26.83 2.98 -15.73
CA VAL A 209 27.01 1.54 -15.84
C VAL A 209 25.68 0.78 -15.61
N PHE A 210 24.87 1.21 -14.66
CA PHE A 210 23.56 0.58 -14.42
C PHE A 210 22.58 0.82 -15.55
N ASN A 211 22.64 1.98 -16.20
CA ASN A 211 21.81 2.29 -17.36
C ASN A 211 22.15 1.40 -18.57
N ILE A 212 23.39 0.96 -18.69
CA ILE A 212 23.81 0.02 -19.75
C ILE A 212 23.43 -1.41 -19.36
N LEU A 213 23.76 -1.83 -18.13
CA LEU A 213 23.55 -3.21 -17.68
C LEU A 213 22.09 -3.62 -17.63
N ARG A 214 21.15 -2.71 -17.31
CA ARG A 214 19.71 -2.99 -17.28
C ARG A 214 19.13 -3.43 -18.63
N PHE A 215 19.74 -3.02 -19.73
CA PHE A 215 19.34 -3.44 -21.09
C PHE A 215 20.22 -4.56 -21.63
N LEU A 216 21.52 -4.53 -21.35
CA LEU A 216 22.48 -5.48 -21.85
C LEU A 216 22.26 -6.89 -21.29
N LEU A 217 22.03 -7.03 -19.96
CA LEU A 217 21.84 -8.32 -19.32
C LEU A 217 20.58 -9.06 -19.80
N PRO A 218 19.39 -8.45 -19.87
CA PRO A 218 18.21 -9.10 -20.45
C PRO A 218 18.39 -9.42 -21.94
N ALA A 219 19.08 -8.56 -22.71
CA ALA A 219 19.35 -8.81 -24.12
C ALA A 219 20.24 -10.03 -24.34
N ILE A 220 21.31 -10.20 -23.53
CA ILE A 220 22.18 -11.38 -23.56
C ILE A 220 21.39 -12.64 -23.19
N THR A 221 20.52 -12.56 -22.16
CA THR A 221 19.69 -13.71 -21.76
C THR A 221 18.69 -14.09 -22.84
N LEU A 222 18.07 -13.11 -23.50
CA LEU A 222 17.16 -13.35 -24.62
C LEU A 222 17.90 -13.98 -25.81
N ALA A 223 19.09 -13.48 -26.15
CA ALA A 223 19.93 -14.05 -27.20
C ALA A 223 20.34 -15.50 -26.87
N ALA A 224 20.79 -15.76 -25.65
CA ALA A 224 21.13 -17.10 -25.19
C ALA A 224 19.92 -18.06 -25.25
N PHE A 225 18.73 -17.55 -24.91
CA PHE A 225 17.48 -18.32 -25.00
C PHE A 225 17.13 -18.68 -26.46
N ILE A 226 17.23 -17.73 -27.38
CA ILE A 226 16.98 -17.97 -28.83
C ILE A 226 17.99 -18.97 -29.39
N LEU A 227 19.29 -18.82 -29.10
CA LEU A 227 20.33 -19.72 -29.56
C LEU A 227 20.18 -21.13 -28.94
N GLY A 228 19.70 -21.23 -27.70
CA GLY A 228 19.37 -22.50 -27.04
C GLY A 228 18.22 -23.23 -27.74
N ILE A 229 17.17 -22.51 -28.16
CA ILE A 229 16.04 -23.07 -28.93
C ILE A 229 16.52 -23.54 -30.34
N MET A 230 17.43 -22.81 -30.96
CA MET A 230 18.00 -23.16 -32.27
C MET A 230 18.97 -24.37 -32.17
N GLY A 231 19.32 -24.81 -30.97
CA GLY A 231 20.24 -25.91 -30.73
C GLY A 231 21.72 -25.55 -30.91
N GLU A 232 22.04 -24.29 -31.13
CA GLU A 232 23.41 -23.79 -31.36
C GLU A 232 24.25 -23.78 -30.07
N ILE A 233 23.60 -23.63 -28.90
CA ILE A 233 24.24 -23.65 -27.57
C ILE A 233 23.56 -24.64 -26.63
N ASN A 234 24.33 -25.19 -25.72
CA ASN A 234 23.80 -26.06 -24.67
C ASN A 234 22.87 -25.25 -23.76
N ILE A 235 21.69 -25.81 -23.43
CA ILE A 235 20.69 -25.20 -22.57
C ILE A 235 21.26 -24.78 -21.20
N GLY A 236 22.34 -25.40 -20.76
CA GLY A 236 23.07 -25.02 -19.54
C GLY A 236 23.55 -23.56 -19.58
N TRP A 237 23.99 -23.06 -20.73
CA TRP A 237 24.41 -21.65 -20.87
C TRP A 237 23.25 -20.68 -20.75
N THR A 238 22.06 -21.05 -21.25
CA THR A 238 20.83 -20.28 -21.07
C THR A 238 20.47 -20.18 -19.58
N LEU A 239 20.56 -21.29 -18.84
CA LEU A 239 20.32 -21.31 -17.40
C LEU A 239 21.34 -20.46 -16.64
N VAL A 240 22.63 -20.53 -17.01
CA VAL A 240 23.68 -19.70 -16.42
C VAL A 240 23.42 -18.21 -16.65
N SER A 241 23.07 -17.81 -17.88
CA SER A 241 22.74 -16.39 -18.18
C SER A 241 21.55 -15.88 -17.39
N PHE A 242 20.50 -16.69 -17.22
CA PHE A 242 19.34 -16.38 -16.41
C PHE A 242 19.71 -16.22 -14.93
N PHE A 243 20.54 -17.13 -14.40
CA PHE A 243 21.02 -17.07 -13.03
C PHE A 243 21.88 -15.82 -12.77
N VAL A 244 22.72 -15.42 -13.72
CA VAL A 244 23.50 -14.18 -13.66
C VAL A 244 22.60 -12.96 -13.55
N VAL A 245 21.51 -12.90 -14.35
CA VAL A 245 20.53 -11.79 -14.28
C VAL A 245 19.82 -11.78 -12.93
N LEU A 246 19.41 -12.96 -12.42
CA LEU A 246 18.80 -13.06 -11.08
C LEU A 246 19.74 -12.60 -9.98
N LEU A 247 21.00 -13.04 -10.02
CA LEU A 247 22.02 -12.67 -9.05
C LEU A 247 22.28 -11.15 -9.09
N PHE A 248 22.39 -10.60 -10.29
CA PHE A 248 22.54 -9.16 -10.49
C PHE A 248 21.33 -8.39 -9.93
N SER A 249 20.10 -8.84 -10.25
CA SER A 249 18.87 -8.24 -9.72
C SER A 249 18.79 -8.33 -8.20
N TRP A 250 19.28 -9.42 -7.61
CA TRP A 250 19.31 -9.58 -6.15
C TRP A 250 20.35 -8.67 -5.49
N LEU A 251 21.56 -8.61 -6.02
CA LEU A 251 22.64 -7.78 -5.47
C LEU A 251 22.36 -6.29 -5.60
N PHE A 252 21.77 -5.87 -6.71
CA PHE A 252 21.56 -4.44 -7.02
C PHE A 252 20.09 -3.99 -6.91
N GLY A 253 19.18 -4.92 -6.62
CA GLY A 253 17.76 -4.63 -6.41
C GLY A 253 17.49 -3.65 -5.27
N GLY A 254 18.36 -3.64 -4.25
CA GLY A 254 18.31 -2.68 -3.16
C GLY A 254 18.57 -1.24 -3.62
N VAL A 255 19.54 -1.03 -4.49
CA VAL A 255 19.88 0.30 -5.03
C VAL A 255 18.80 0.79 -5.99
N ALA A 256 18.36 -0.07 -6.93
CA ALA A 256 17.26 0.24 -7.82
C ALA A 256 15.94 0.45 -7.05
N GLY A 257 15.72 -0.32 -5.98
CA GLY A 257 14.55 -0.18 -5.10
C GLY A 257 14.53 1.18 -4.39
N GLN A 258 15.64 1.66 -3.89
CA GLN A 258 15.74 2.98 -3.26
C GLN A 258 15.42 4.12 -4.25
N ALA A 259 15.83 3.96 -5.51
CA ALA A 259 15.58 4.97 -6.56
C ALA A 259 14.13 4.93 -7.10
N VAL A 260 13.43 3.80 -7.06
CA VAL A 260 12.10 3.64 -7.68
C VAL A 260 10.97 3.59 -6.65
N MET A 261 11.26 3.12 -5.42
CA MET A 261 10.25 2.99 -4.36
C MET A 261 9.54 4.30 -4.00
N PRO A 262 10.21 5.47 -3.93
CA PRO A 262 9.50 6.74 -3.67
C PRO A 262 8.43 7.01 -4.72
N MET A 263 8.75 6.83 -6.01
CA MET A 263 7.82 7.05 -7.11
C MET A 263 6.62 6.10 -7.09
N ILE A 264 6.87 4.80 -6.85
CA ILE A 264 5.80 3.79 -6.76
C ILE A 264 4.91 4.04 -5.53
N SER A 265 5.52 4.29 -4.37
CA SER A 265 4.76 4.52 -3.13
C SER A 265 3.93 5.80 -3.20
N PHE A 266 4.45 6.85 -3.83
CA PHE A 266 3.69 8.09 -4.04
C PHE A 266 2.55 7.90 -5.05
N GLY A 267 2.75 7.07 -6.08
CA GLY A 267 1.67 6.68 -7.01
C GLY A 267 0.48 6.02 -6.30
N TYR A 268 0.73 5.11 -5.37
CA TYR A 268 -0.34 4.51 -4.54
C TYR A 268 -1.01 5.53 -3.61
N VAL A 269 -0.24 6.46 -3.05
CA VAL A 269 -0.80 7.54 -2.21
C VAL A 269 -1.73 8.42 -3.03
N ILE A 270 -1.33 8.82 -4.25
CA ILE A 270 -2.19 9.61 -5.14
C ILE A 270 -3.47 8.86 -5.50
N GLU A 271 -3.38 7.56 -5.84
CA GLU A 271 -4.55 6.75 -6.17
C GLU A 271 -5.52 6.68 -4.99
N ASP A 272 -5.03 6.48 -3.78
CA ASP A 272 -5.85 6.47 -2.57
C ASP A 272 -6.49 7.85 -2.31
N TYR A 273 -5.75 8.96 -2.54
CA TYR A 273 -6.33 10.32 -2.45
C TYR A 273 -7.44 10.54 -3.48
N ILE A 274 -7.24 10.15 -4.73
CA ILE A 274 -8.28 10.27 -5.78
C ILE A 274 -9.55 9.56 -5.33
N ARG A 275 -9.44 8.34 -4.81
CA ARG A 275 -10.59 7.56 -4.30
C ARG A 275 -11.29 8.18 -3.09
N MET A 276 -10.60 9.01 -2.30
CA MET A 276 -11.22 9.75 -1.19
C MET A 276 -12.11 10.90 -1.68
N PHE A 277 -11.86 11.42 -2.89
CA PHE A 277 -12.59 12.55 -3.45
C PHE A 277 -13.56 12.18 -4.58
N GLU A 278 -13.57 10.93 -5.03
CA GLU A 278 -14.61 10.35 -5.89
C GLU A 278 -15.81 9.86 -5.08
#